data_7be75836275f58644af44934dd97c3a9
#
_entry.id   7be75836275f58644af44934dd97c3a9
#
_cell.length_a   1.000
_cell.length_b   1.000
_cell.length_c   1.000
_cell.angle_alpha   90.00
_cell.angle_beta   90.00
_cell.angle_gamma   90.00
#
_symmetry.space_group_name_H-M   'P 1'
#
loop_
_entity.id
_entity.type
_entity.pdbx_description
1 polymer ?
#
loop_
_entity_poly.entity_id
_entity_poly.type
_entity_poly.pdbx_seq_one_letter_code
_entity_poly.pdbx_strand_id
1 'polypeptide(L)'
;MIEVYSKPGIEPHRKGGWELVLWTGNAFDHSTPFREMLTDIAALLNQEAPTSIALPGYEALEDDVEGALQFGDEPIRVYYEHSLSYLALMSDSANTLHKIADRLQPLVALA
;
A
#
# COMPACT_ATOMS: atom_id res chain seq x y z
N MET A 1 5.41 12.61 -2.00
CA MET A 1 5.53 12.25 -0.57
C MET A 1 4.19 11.80 -0.03
N ILE A 2 4.16 10.68 0.63
CA ILE A 2 2.94 10.14 1.23
C ILE A 2 2.91 10.55 2.70
N GLU A 3 1.91 11.31 3.12
CA GLU A 3 1.73 11.67 4.51
C GLU A 3 0.92 10.60 5.24
N VAL A 4 1.44 10.16 6.37
CA VAL A 4 0.76 9.18 7.22
C VAL A 4 0.58 9.76 8.63
N TYR A 5 -0.48 9.34 9.32
CA TYR A 5 -0.80 9.86 10.65
C TYR A 5 -0.31 8.97 11.78
N SER A 6 0.26 7.83 11.46
CA SER A 6 0.98 7.01 12.41
C SER A 6 2.11 6.32 11.69
N LYS A 7 3.15 5.93 12.46
CA LYS A 7 4.27 5.21 11.88
C LYS A 7 3.78 3.91 11.26
N PRO A 8 4.13 3.62 9.99
CA PRO A 8 3.75 2.36 9.37
C PRO A 8 4.26 1.18 10.18
N GLY A 9 3.38 0.21 10.40
CA GLY A 9 3.70 -0.96 11.18
C GLY A 9 3.34 -2.25 10.45
N ILE A 10 4.05 -3.32 10.79
CA ILE A 10 3.80 -4.64 10.25
C ILE A 10 3.17 -5.48 11.34
N GLU A 11 1.98 -6.02 11.06
CA GLU A 11 1.19 -6.76 12.03
C GLU A 11 0.67 -8.06 11.42
N PRO A 12 0.38 -9.09 12.24
CA PRO A 12 -0.30 -10.27 11.74
C PRO A 12 -1.66 -9.90 11.16
N HIS A 13 -1.96 -10.45 9.99
CA HIS A 13 -3.28 -10.26 9.38
C HIS A 13 -4.24 -11.30 9.93
N ARG A 14 -5.46 -10.89 10.22
CA ARG A 14 -6.48 -11.73 10.86
C ARG A 14 -6.86 -12.97 10.02
N LYS A 15 -6.72 -12.91 8.70
CA LYS A 15 -7.00 -14.03 7.79
C LYS A 15 -5.75 -14.81 7.40
N GLY A 16 -4.63 -14.60 8.13
CA GLY A 16 -3.36 -15.24 7.85
C GLY A 16 -2.37 -14.32 7.14
N GLY A 17 -1.08 -14.58 7.32
CA GLY A 17 -0.03 -13.74 6.79
C GLY A 17 0.16 -12.45 7.60
N TRP A 18 0.70 -11.44 6.96
CA TRP A 18 1.09 -10.17 7.57
C TRP A 18 0.58 -9.00 6.77
N GLU A 19 0.46 -7.84 7.41
CA GLU A 19 0.08 -6.62 6.73
C GLU A 19 0.98 -5.45 7.13
N LEU A 20 1.32 -4.63 6.15
CA LEU A 20 1.96 -3.33 6.36
C LEU A 20 0.89 -2.27 6.17
N VAL A 21 0.61 -1.50 7.21
CA VAL A 21 -0.50 -0.57 7.23
C VAL A 21 -0.02 0.86 7.13
N LEU A 22 -0.62 1.62 6.23
CA LEU A 22 -0.40 3.05 6.05
C LEU A 22 -1.72 3.78 6.29
N TRP A 23 -1.80 4.59 7.35
CA TRP A 23 -2.95 5.46 7.61
C TRP A 23 -2.70 6.80 6.93
N THR A 24 -3.37 7.03 5.80
CA THR A 24 -3.19 8.25 5.03
C THR A 24 -4.26 9.27 5.39
N GLY A 25 -4.09 10.52 4.95
CA GLY A 25 -4.90 11.58 5.50
C GLY A 25 -6.05 12.10 4.65
N ASN A 26 -6.32 11.52 3.52
CA ASN A 26 -7.29 12.08 2.58
C ASN A 26 -8.59 11.28 2.55
N ALA A 27 -9.24 11.15 3.71
CA ALA A 27 -10.49 10.43 3.83
C ALA A 27 -11.52 10.94 2.83
N PHE A 28 -12.20 10.02 2.14
CA PHE A 28 -13.22 10.32 1.14
C PHE A 28 -12.74 11.10 -0.09
N ASP A 29 -11.44 11.28 -0.27
CA ASP A 29 -10.93 11.84 -1.51
C ASP A 29 -10.77 10.69 -2.52
N HIS A 30 -11.78 10.52 -3.35
CA HIS A 30 -11.82 9.44 -4.33
C HIS A 30 -11.00 9.74 -5.60
N SER A 31 -10.57 10.99 -5.77
CA SER A 31 -10.09 11.41 -7.07
C SER A 31 -8.71 10.87 -7.43
N THR A 32 -7.79 10.80 -6.47
CA THR A 32 -6.42 10.51 -6.87
C THR A 32 -5.54 9.80 -5.86
N PRO A 33 -5.61 10.06 -4.55
CA PRO A 33 -4.43 9.83 -3.70
C PRO A 33 -3.95 8.39 -3.67
N PHE A 34 -4.87 7.46 -3.57
CA PHE A 34 -4.49 6.08 -3.36
C PHE A 34 -3.82 5.46 -4.61
N ARG A 35 -4.36 5.72 -5.80
CA ARG A 35 -3.78 5.17 -7.03
C ARG A 35 -2.44 5.82 -7.36
N GLU A 36 -2.33 7.12 -7.12
CA GLU A 36 -1.05 7.81 -7.25
C GLU A 36 -0.03 7.31 -6.22
N MET A 37 -0.45 7.12 -4.98
CA MET A 37 0.41 6.55 -3.95
C MET A 37 0.95 5.19 -4.34
N LEU A 38 0.10 4.30 -4.85
CA LEU A 38 0.55 2.99 -5.30
C LEU A 38 1.48 3.05 -6.49
N THR A 39 1.24 3.98 -7.41
CA THR A 39 2.14 4.19 -8.54
C THR A 39 3.52 4.63 -8.05
N ASP A 40 3.58 5.55 -7.10
CA ASP A 40 4.83 6.02 -6.53
C ASP A 40 5.54 4.90 -5.75
N ILE A 41 4.78 4.12 -4.99
CA ILE A 41 5.32 2.96 -4.27
C ILE A 41 5.92 1.95 -5.24
N ALA A 42 5.20 1.61 -6.30
CA ALA A 42 5.67 0.66 -7.29
C ALA A 42 6.92 1.15 -8.02
N ALA A 43 6.97 2.44 -8.36
CA ALA A 43 8.13 3.03 -9.00
C ALA A 43 9.37 2.94 -8.10
N LEU A 44 9.19 3.19 -6.82
CA LEU A 44 10.29 3.10 -5.85
C LEU A 44 10.77 1.65 -5.68
N LEU A 45 9.84 0.72 -5.53
CA LEU A 45 10.17 -0.70 -5.38
C LEU A 45 10.81 -1.27 -6.64
N ASN A 46 10.46 -0.75 -7.82
CA ASN A 46 11.03 -1.20 -9.07
C ASN A 46 12.53 -0.91 -9.18
N GLN A 47 13.06 -0.03 -8.36
CA GLN A 47 14.50 0.21 -8.29
C GLN A 47 15.25 -0.98 -7.69
N GLU A 48 14.58 -1.81 -6.90
CA GLU A 48 15.18 -2.99 -6.30
C GLU A 48 14.86 -4.27 -7.07
N ALA A 49 13.60 -4.44 -7.47
CA ALA A 49 13.16 -5.62 -8.20
C ALA A 49 12.00 -5.23 -9.12
N PRO A 50 11.82 -5.92 -10.27
CA PRO A 50 10.71 -5.59 -11.17
C PRO A 50 9.38 -5.59 -10.43
N THR A 51 8.63 -4.50 -10.55
CA THR A 51 7.39 -4.31 -9.77
C THR A 51 6.27 -3.89 -10.71
N SER A 52 5.11 -4.52 -10.54
CA SER A 52 3.90 -4.19 -11.31
C SER A 52 2.70 -4.10 -10.38
N ILE A 53 1.67 -3.38 -10.83
CA ILE A 53 0.42 -3.19 -10.10
C ILE A 53 -0.74 -3.65 -10.97
N ALA A 54 -1.72 -4.31 -10.36
CA ALA A 54 -2.99 -4.63 -10.99
C ALA A 54 -4.11 -4.17 -10.08
N LEU A 55 -4.89 -3.19 -10.54
CA LEU A 55 -6.01 -2.62 -9.79
C LEU A 55 -7.25 -2.61 -10.65
N PRO A 56 -8.46 -2.74 -10.05
CA PRO A 56 -9.70 -2.51 -10.77
C PRO A 56 -9.78 -1.06 -11.23
N GLY A 57 -10.56 -0.80 -12.27
CA GLY A 57 -10.80 0.56 -12.73
C GLY A 57 -11.49 1.40 -11.65
N TYR A 58 -11.25 2.71 -11.70
CA TYR A 58 -11.88 3.63 -10.78
C TYR A 58 -13.39 3.65 -10.99
N GLU A 59 -14.14 3.57 -9.89
CA GLU A 59 -15.58 3.75 -9.90
C GLU A 59 -15.95 4.89 -8.96
N ALA A 60 -16.87 5.74 -9.37
CA ALA A 60 -17.37 6.80 -8.52
C ALA A 60 -18.01 6.17 -7.27
N LEU A 61 -17.75 6.75 -6.10
CA LEU A 61 -18.27 6.30 -4.82
C LEU A 61 -17.71 4.94 -4.35
N GLU A 62 -16.65 4.44 -4.96
CA GLU A 62 -15.98 3.25 -4.43
C GLU A 62 -15.52 3.51 -2.99
N ASP A 63 -15.62 2.51 -2.11
CA ASP A 63 -15.09 2.63 -0.75
C ASP A 63 -13.89 1.71 -0.58
N ASP A 64 -14.08 0.41 -0.68
CA ASP A 64 -12.98 -0.55 -0.60
C ASP A 64 -12.50 -0.95 -1.99
N VAL A 65 -11.19 -1.05 -2.13
CA VAL A 65 -10.54 -1.45 -3.38
C VAL A 65 -9.53 -2.53 -3.05
N GLU A 66 -9.63 -3.64 -3.79
CA GLU A 66 -8.69 -4.73 -3.68
C GLU A 66 -7.90 -4.86 -4.96
N GLY A 67 -6.60 -5.08 -4.84
CA GLY A 67 -5.73 -5.24 -5.98
C GLY A 67 -4.52 -6.08 -5.65
N ALA A 68 -3.56 -6.07 -6.54
CA ALA A 68 -2.35 -6.83 -6.40
C ALA A 68 -1.13 -6.01 -6.83
N LEU A 69 -0.02 -6.28 -6.18
CA LEU A 69 1.28 -5.74 -6.53
C LEU A 69 2.24 -6.91 -6.60
N GLN A 70 3.02 -6.98 -7.65
CA GLN A 70 4.05 -8.01 -7.78
C GLN A 70 5.41 -7.34 -7.57
N PHE A 71 6.10 -7.72 -6.51
CA PHE A 71 7.42 -7.21 -6.18
C PHE A 71 8.45 -8.32 -6.41
N GLY A 72 9.10 -8.29 -7.58
CA GLY A 72 9.95 -9.40 -8.00
C GLY A 72 9.12 -10.69 -8.10
N ASP A 73 9.51 -11.70 -7.36
CA ASP A 73 8.79 -12.97 -7.29
C ASP A 73 7.73 -13.01 -6.19
N GLU A 74 7.57 -11.91 -5.44
CA GLU A 74 6.69 -11.88 -4.27
C GLU A 74 5.34 -11.26 -4.62
N PRO A 75 4.23 -12.00 -4.48
CA PRO A 75 2.90 -11.45 -4.65
C PRO A 75 2.49 -10.69 -3.38
N ILE A 76 2.01 -9.46 -3.58
CA ILE A 76 1.54 -8.60 -2.50
C ILE A 76 0.08 -8.29 -2.78
N ARG A 77 -0.80 -8.54 -1.83
CA ARG A 77 -2.20 -8.13 -1.91
C ARG A 77 -2.30 -6.68 -1.46
N VAL A 78 -3.15 -5.92 -2.13
CA VAL A 78 -3.37 -4.51 -1.83
C VAL A 78 -4.82 -4.32 -1.43
N TYR A 79 -5.04 -3.63 -0.32
CA TYR A 79 -6.36 -3.26 0.12
C TYR A 79 -6.36 -1.78 0.51
N TYR A 80 -7.36 -1.04 0.04
CA TYR A 80 -7.54 0.35 0.41
C TYR A 80 -9.00 0.62 0.72
N GLU A 81 -9.25 1.40 1.77
CA GLU A 81 -10.60 1.81 2.14
C GLU A 81 -10.64 3.33 2.24
N HIS A 82 -11.42 3.95 1.34
CA HIS A 82 -11.49 5.41 1.24
C HIS A 82 -12.07 6.05 2.49
N SER A 83 -13.07 5.43 3.11
CA SER A 83 -13.71 5.97 4.31
C SER A 83 -12.77 6.08 5.51
N LEU A 84 -11.74 5.26 5.55
CA LEU A 84 -10.76 5.25 6.64
C LEU A 84 -9.39 5.77 6.23
N SER A 85 -9.18 6.04 4.95
CA SER A 85 -7.85 6.36 4.41
C SER A 85 -6.81 5.32 4.80
N TYR A 86 -7.19 4.06 4.69
CA TYR A 86 -6.42 2.92 5.16
C TYR A 86 -5.86 2.17 3.96
N LEU A 87 -4.55 2.10 3.86
CA LEU A 87 -3.86 1.32 2.84
C LEU A 87 -3.11 0.17 3.51
N ALA A 88 -3.39 -1.05 3.09
CA ALA A 88 -2.70 -2.24 3.57
C ALA A 88 -2.03 -2.97 2.42
N LEU A 89 -0.77 -3.31 2.63
CA LEU A 89 -0.02 -4.21 1.75
C LEU A 89 0.16 -5.53 2.51
N MET A 90 -0.30 -6.63 1.93
CA MET A 90 -0.36 -7.92 2.63
C MET A 90 0.50 -8.96 1.93
N SER A 91 1.22 -9.74 2.73
CA SER A 91 2.08 -10.81 2.26
C SER A 91 2.09 -11.95 3.26
N ASP A 92 2.36 -13.16 2.79
CA ASP A 92 2.61 -14.31 3.67
C ASP A 92 4.00 -14.22 4.33
N SER A 93 4.86 -13.31 3.85
CA SER A 93 6.21 -13.14 4.37
C SER A 93 6.35 -11.78 5.07
N ALA A 94 6.54 -11.79 6.38
CA ALA A 94 6.84 -10.58 7.13
C ALA A 94 8.15 -9.95 6.65
N ASN A 95 9.14 -10.75 6.28
CA ASN A 95 10.43 -10.26 5.79
C ASN A 95 10.27 -9.43 4.52
N THR A 96 9.40 -9.85 3.61
CA THR A 96 9.10 -9.10 2.40
C THR A 96 8.50 -7.73 2.74
N LEU A 97 7.57 -7.69 3.70
CA LEU A 97 6.96 -6.43 4.12
C LEU A 97 7.97 -5.52 4.83
N HIS A 98 8.89 -6.07 5.63
CA HIS A 98 9.96 -5.29 6.23
C HIS A 98 10.86 -4.66 5.17
N LYS A 99 11.19 -5.42 4.14
CA LYS A 99 11.97 -4.91 3.02
C LYS A 99 11.25 -3.76 2.31
N ILE A 100 9.95 -3.94 2.05
CA ILE A 100 9.13 -2.89 1.45
C ILE A 100 9.08 -1.65 2.35
N ALA A 101 8.85 -1.82 3.64
CA ALA A 101 8.79 -0.71 4.58
C ALA A 101 10.10 0.09 4.59
N ASP A 102 11.23 -0.60 4.59
CA ASP A 102 12.53 0.06 4.54
C ASP A 102 12.71 0.89 3.26
N ARG A 103 12.27 0.35 2.13
CA ARG A 103 12.36 1.07 0.86
C ARG A 103 11.41 2.26 0.79
N LEU A 104 10.29 2.23 1.50
CA LEU A 104 9.33 3.32 1.50
C LEU A 104 9.72 4.51 2.37
N GLN A 105 10.74 4.39 3.22
CA GLN A 105 11.13 5.46 4.13
C GLN A 105 11.30 6.82 3.45
N PRO A 106 11.99 6.95 2.30
CA PRO A 106 12.13 8.26 1.67
C PRO A 106 10.84 8.80 1.05
N LEU A 107 9.83 7.94 0.87
CA LEU A 107 8.57 8.32 0.25
C LEU A 107 7.49 8.69 1.27
N VAL A 108 7.64 8.24 2.51
CA VAL A 108 6.63 8.38 3.57
C VAL A 108 7.08 9.43 4.59
N ALA A 109 6.17 10.31 4.96
CA ALA A 109 6.42 11.31 5.99
C ALA A 109 5.33 11.25 7.05
N LEU A 110 5.73 11.25 8.31
CA LEU A 110 4.78 11.32 9.43
C LEU A 110 4.23 12.74 9.50
N ALA A 111 2.92 12.83 9.46
CA ALA A 111 2.22 14.12 9.50
C ALA A 111 2.26 14.76 10.88
#